data_eeb86b7a959dd7518f866a7766206d0c
#
_entry.id   eeb86b7a959dd7518f866a7766206d0c
#
_cell.length_a   1.000
_cell.length_b   1.000
_cell.length_c   1.000
_cell.angle_alpha   90.00
_cell.angle_beta   90.00
_cell.angle_gamma   90.00
#
_symmetry.space_group_name_H-M   'P 1'
#
loop_
_entity.id
_entity.type
_entity.pdbx_description
1 polymer ?
#
loop_
_entity_poly.entity_id
_entity_poly.type
_entity_poly.pdbx_seq_one_letter_code
_entity_poly.pdbx_strand_id
1 'polypeptide(L)'
;MFNDPLFHPGWIKFNCDYWNLTAETIELKSEKENVWALKTIIYKNKKGEIVTPPRNPYLPVTFTSPSTAMVSYSRRRRVAFEALAEIYDQSNCKGSLVLSSDVNDVRAFTWGGFSATPIYTYYLDIQNYKKYADRRVLKHAGKAENKGYYIERTQDFNLVQKSLMASEQRKGFSHAVDAEGLKLLNEYMSSDYLHCYFVKNSMHEVMGARVLIVDGGNKVLAWSAGIDSSVLKDGVNHFMVEKLLDHYAKEGYKIFDFVGANIPPVAAMKEAWGGELVTYYALRQNSLRNLIINSYNFFKKFKV
;
A
#
# COMPACT_ATOMS: atom_id res chain seq x y z
N MET A 1 19.69 0.24 3.07
CA MET A 1 18.47 0.99 2.73
C MET A 1 17.60 0.10 1.86
N PHE A 2 16.35 -0.13 2.21
CA PHE A 2 15.44 -0.95 1.43
C PHE A 2 14.82 -0.06 0.35
N ASN A 3 14.81 -0.49 -0.92
CA ASN A 3 14.17 0.27 -2.00
C ASN A 3 12.63 0.28 -1.89
N ASP A 4 12.08 -0.58 -1.04
CA ASP A 4 10.65 -0.67 -0.72
C ASP A 4 10.50 -1.10 0.74
N PRO A 5 9.70 -0.40 1.57
CA PRO A 5 9.57 -0.68 2.99
C PRO A 5 8.99 -2.07 3.28
N LEU A 6 8.29 -2.69 2.33
CA LEU A 6 7.70 -4.02 2.51
C LEU A 6 8.74 -5.16 2.40
N PHE A 7 9.99 -4.86 1.99
CA PHE A 7 11.13 -5.78 2.14
C PHE A 7 11.78 -5.71 3.52
N HIS A 8 11.33 -4.81 4.40
CA HIS A 8 11.90 -4.70 5.75
C HIS A 8 11.68 -6.01 6.52
N PRO A 9 12.73 -6.60 7.14
CA PRO A 9 12.60 -7.87 7.87
C PRO A 9 11.51 -7.84 8.95
N GLY A 10 11.34 -6.71 9.62
CA GLY A 10 10.29 -6.51 10.61
C GLY A 10 8.88 -6.57 10.02
N TRP A 11 8.66 -6.02 8.80
CA TRP A 11 7.40 -6.15 8.09
C TRP A 11 7.09 -7.60 7.74
N ILE A 12 8.10 -8.32 7.24
CA ILE A 12 7.98 -9.74 6.90
C ILE A 12 7.65 -10.56 8.14
N LYS A 13 8.40 -10.33 9.23
CA LYS A 13 8.21 -11.03 10.51
C LYS A 13 6.81 -10.77 11.08
N PHE A 14 6.35 -9.51 11.06
CA PHE A 14 4.98 -9.15 11.48
C PHE A 14 3.92 -9.93 10.69
N ASN A 15 4.05 -9.98 9.36
CA ASN A 15 3.09 -10.73 8.54
C ASN A 15 3.09 -12.23 8.86
N CYS A 16 4.26 -12.80 9.17
CA CYS A 16 4.35 -14.20 9.56
C CYS A 16 3.68 -14.46 10.90
N ASP A 17 4.02 -13.70 11.92
CA ASP A 17 3.58 -13.96 13.29
C ASP A 17 2.12 -13.57 13.49
N TYR A 18 1.72 -12.38 13.04
CA TYR A 18 0.37 -11.85 13.27
C TYR A 18 -0.71 -12.54 12.43
N TRP A 19 -0.39 -12.90 11.19
CA TRP A 19 -1.33 -13.58 10.28
C TRP A 19 -1.13 -15.10 10.20
N ASN A 20 -0.15 -15.64 10.96
CA ASN A 20 0.18 -17.05 10.96
C ASN A 20 0.51 -17.58 9.55
N LEU A 21 1.47 -16.89 8.92
CA LEU A 21 1.99 -17.19 7.60
C LEU A 21 3.46 -17.62 7.70
N THR A 22 3.96 -18.20 6.63
CA THR A 22 5.39 -18.32 6.38
C THR A 22 5.80 -17.42 5.23
N ALA A 23 7.01 -16.93 5.23
CA ALA A 23 7.53 -16.08 4.15
C ALA A 23 8.81 -16.67 3.57
N GLU A 24 8.97 -16.53 2.27
CA GLU A 24 10.15 -16.94 1.52
C GLU A 24 10.58 -15.78 0.62
N THR A 25 11.85 -15.42 0.69
CA THR A 25 12.45 -14.48 -0.26
C THR A 25 12.84 -15.23 -1.52
N ILE A 26 12.25 -14.87 -2.64
CA ILE A 26 12.58 -15.43 -3.94
C ILE A 26 13.55 -14.49 -4.64
N GLU A 27 14.71 -15.01 -5.00
CA GLU A 27 15.71 -14.32 -5.81
C GLU A 27 15.93 -15.12 -7.09
N LEU A 28 15.47 -14.58 -8.22
CA LEU A 28 15.67 -15.13 -9.55
C LEU A 28 16.79 -14.37 -10.26
N LYS A 29 17.64 -15.10 -10.95
CA LYS A 29 18.75 -14.55 -11.74
C LYS A 29 18.79 -15.22 -13.10
N SER A 30 19.31 -14.51 -14.09
CA SER A 30 19.56 -15.12 -15.39
C SER A 30 20.62 -16.23 -15.28
N GLU A 31 20.49 -17.28 -16.10
CA GLU A 31 21.49 -18.35 -16.22
C GLU A 31 22.86 -17.81 -16.68
N LYS A 32 22.86 -16.74 -17.46
CA LYS A 32 24.08 -16.02 -17.87
C LYS A 32 24.38 -14.93 -16.83
N GLU A 33 25.63 -14.80 -16.43
CA GLU A 33 26.09 -13.88 -15.40
C GLU A 33 25.51 -12.45 -15.54
N ASN A 34 24.82 -11.98 -14.48
CA ASN A 34 24.40 -10.60 -14.26
C ASN A 34 23.57 -9.92 -15.36
N VAL A 35 22.84 -10.66 -16.18
CA VAL A 35 22.00 -10.08 -17.23
C VAL A 35 20.71 -9.47 -16.65
N TRP A 36 20.14 -10.08 -15.62
CA TRP A 36 19.01 -9.57 -14.84
C TRP A 36 18.90 -10.29 -13.49
N ALA A 37 18.29 -9.61 -12.53
CA ALA A 37 17.87 -10.18 -11.27
C ALA A 37 16.47 -9.68 -10.91
N LEU A 38 15.68 -10.56 -10.25
CA LEU A 38 14.36 -10.26 -9.69
C LEU A 38 14.33 -10.73 -8.26
N LYS A 39 13.77 -9.90 -7.38
CA LYS A 39 13.56 -10.25 -5.96
C LYS A 39 12.12 -9.96 -5.57
N THR A 40 11.50 -10.87 -4.83
CA THR A 40 10.17 -10.71 -4.24
C THR A 40 10.04 -11.50 -2.94
N ILE A 41 8.94 -11.27 -2.22
CA ILE A 41 8.54 -12.05 -1.04
C ILE A 41 7.27 -12.82 -1.37
N ILE A 42 7.30 -14.11 -1.12
CA ILE A 42 6.13 -14.99 -1.20
C ILE A 42 5.68 -15.33 0.22
N TYR A 43 4.40 -15.10 0.51
CA TYR A 43 3.79 -15.55 1.77
C TYR A 43 2.93 -16.77 1.51
N LYS A 44 3.02 -17.76 2.39
CA LYS A 44 2.23 -18.99 2.33
C LYS A 44 1.41 -19.17 3.61
N ASN A 45 0.17 -19.58 3.46
CA ASN A 45 -0.67 -19.94 4.60
C ASN A 45 -0.36 -21.38 5.07
N LYS A 46 -1.02 -21.85 6.14
CA LYS A 46 -0.86 -23.20 6.70
C LYS A 46 -1.10 -24.36 5.71
N LYS A 47 -1.80 -24.09 4.59
CA LYS A 47 -2.04 -25.08 3.53
C LYS A 47 -0.97 -25.03 2.42
N GLY A 48 0.05 -24.19 2.56
CA GLY A 48 1.07 -23.96 1.54
C GLY A 48 0.59 -23.10 0.35
N GLU A 49 -0.63 -22.51 0.42
CA GLU A 49 -1.15 -21.66 -0.64
C GLU A 49 -0.49 -20.27 -0.57
N ILE A 50 -0.07 -19.74 -1.71
CA ILE A 50 0.46 -18.38 -1.81
C ILE A 50 -0.67 -17.37 -1.59
N VAL A 51 -0.42 -16.36 -0.74
CA VAL A 51 -1.40 -15.33 -0.37
C VAL A 51 -0.73 -13.95 -0.35
N THR A 52 -1.53 -12.91 -0.59
CA THR A 52 -1.17 -11.56 -0.11
C THR A 52 -1.63 -11.46 1.34
N PRO A 53 -0.75 -11.14 2.31
CA PRO A 53 -1.16 -10.99 3.70
C PRO A 53 -2.27 -9.95 3.84
N PRO A 54 -3.21 -10.10 4.80
CA PRO A 54 -4.20 -9.07 5.06
C PRO A 54 -3.52 -7.71 5.34
N ARG A 55 -4.07 -6.64 4.78
CA ARG A 55 -3.53 -5.28 4.91
C ARG A 55 -2.14 -5.04 4.30
N ASN A 56 -1.55 -6.04 3.65
CA ASN A 56 -0.34 -5.82 2.85
C ASN A 56 -0.72 -4.98 1.61
N PRO A 57 -0.12 -3.81 1.39
CA PRO A 57 -0.46 -2.97 0.25
C PRO A 57 -0.27 -3.70 -1.08
N TYR A 58 0.84 -4.43 -1.18
CA TYR A 58 1.22 -5.26 -2.34
C TYR A 58 2.35 -6.22 -1.94
N LEU A 59 2.61 -7.22 -2.77
CA LEU A 59 3.83 -8.03 -2.71
C LEU A 59 4.95 -7.22 -3.40
N PRO A 60 6.03 -6.87 -2.70
CA PRO A 60 7.10 -6.08 -3.28
C PRO A 60 7.86 -6.91 -4.32
N VAL A 61 8.10 -6.33 -5.49
CA VAL A 61 8.89 -6.95 -6.57
C VAL A 61 9.93 -5.93 -7.03
N THR A 62 11.18 -6.32 -7.04
CA THR A 62 12.24 -5.52 -7.66
C THR A 62 12.83 -6.28 -8.85
N PHE A 63 13.06 -5.55 -9.94
CA PHE A 63 13.73 -6.06 -11.12
C PHE A 63 14.93 -5.16 -11.45
N THR A 64 16.07 -5.75 -11.71
CA THR A 64 17.28 -5.04 -12.11
C THR A 64 17.87 -5.66 -13.37
N SER A 65 18.38 -4.82 -14.26
CA SER A 65 19.15 -5.24 -15.44
C SER A 65 20.12 -4.14 -15.81
N PRO A 66 21.38 -4.45 -16.14
CA PRO A 66 22.37 -3.47 -16.56
C PRO A 66 22.13 -2.92 -17.98
N SER A 67 21.13 -3.46 -18.71
CA SER A 67 20.87 -3.03 -20.10
C SER A 67 20.24 -1.65 -20.15
N THR A 68 20.83 -0.75 -20.92
CA THR A 68 20.28 0.56 -21.28
C THR A 68 19.41 0.50 -22.55
N ALA A 69 19.54 -0.55 -23.36
CA ALA A 69 18.75 -0.74 -24.58
C ALA A 69 17.33 -1.20 -24.22
N MET A 70 16.31 -0.39 -24.54
CA MET A 70 14.89 -0.62 -24.21
C MET A 70 14.39 -2.01 -24.61
N VAL A 71 14.73 -2.48 -25.81
CA VAL A 71 14.32 -3.82 -26.30
C VAL A 71 14.90 -4.92 -25.43
N SER A 72 16.19 -4.84 -25.11
CA SER A 72 16.86 -5.82 -24.26
C SER A 72 16.33 -5.79 -22.84
N TYR A 73 16.12 -4.59 -22.28
CA TYR A 73 15.53 -4.41 -20.95
C TYR A 73 14.13 -5.03 -20.86
N SER A 74 13.23 -4.70 -21.80
CA SER A 74 11.88 -5.26 -21.88
C SER A 74 11.87 -6.77 -22.00
N ARG A 75 12.73 -7.34 -22.87
CA ARG A 75 12.83 -8.79 -23.04
C ARG A 75 13.28 -9.48 -21.75
N ARG A 76 14.32 -8.95 -21.10
CA ARG A 76 14.85 -9.50 -19.84
C ARG A 76 13.84 -9.43 -18.72
N ARG A 77 13.13 -8.30 -18.60
CA ARG A 77 12.06 -8.13 -17.61
C ARG A 77 10.93 -9.12 -17.83
N ARG A 78 10.51 -9.32 -19.07
CA ARG A 78 9.47 -10.30 -19.42
C ARG A 78 9.90 -11.72 -19.03
N VAL A 79 11.12 -12.14 -19.38
CA VAL A 79 11.66 -13.47 -19.00
C VAL A 79 11.70 -13.64 -17.48
N ALA A 80 12.11 -12.62 -16.73
CA ALA A 80 12.10 -12.67 -15.27
C ALA A 80 10.69 -12.81 -14.69
N PHE A 81 9.71 -12.13 -15.28
CA PHE A 81 8.31 -12.24 -14.86
C PHE A 81 7.66 -13.56 -15.32
N GLU A 82 8.06 -14.14 -16.46
CA GLU A 82 7.66 -15.49 -16.86
C GLU A 82 8.13 -16.52 -15.82
N ALA A 83 9.37 -16.45 -15.37
CA ALA A 83 9.88 -17.32 -14.31
C ALA A 83 9.13 -17.13 -12.97
N LEU A 84 8.78 -15.90 -12.60
CA LEU A 84 7.96 -15.65 -11.41
C LEU A 84 6.53 -16.18 -11.58
N ALA A 85 5.92 -16.00 -12.75
CA ALA A 85 4.59 -16.51 -13.07
C ALA A 85 4.54 -18.04 -12.96
N GLU A 86 5.60 -18.71 -13.41
CA GLU A 86 5.75 -20.17 -13.31
C GLU A 86 5.79 -20.65 -11.85
N ILE A 87 6.53 -19.95 -10.98
CA ILE A 87 6.53 -20.24 -9.53
C ILE A 87 5.12 -20.08 -8.93
N TYR A 88 4.39 -19.03 -9.34
CA TYR A 88 3.03 -18.82 -8.86
C TYR A 88 2.05 -19.87 -9.39
N ASP A 89 2.22 -20.33 -10.64
CA ASP A 89 1.36 -21.34 -11.26
C ASP A 89 1.59 -22.75 -10.67
N GLN A 90 2.83 -23.10 -10.39
CA GLN A 90 3.20 -24.35 -9.72
C GLN A 90 2.71 -24.42 -8.26
N SER A 91 2.33 -23.29 -7.70
CA SER A 91 1.79 -23.18 -6.35
C SER A 91 0.30 -22.86 -6.40
N ASN A 92 -0.47 -23.37 -5.42
CA ASN A 92 -1.84 -22.92 -5.27
C ASN A 92 -1.86 -21.48 -4.74
N CYS A 93 -2.52 -20.56 -5.49
CA CYS A 93 -2.69 -19.18 -5.08
C CYS A 93 -4.09 -18.96 -4.51
N LYS A 94 -4.19 -18.47 -3.27
CA LYS A 94 -5.47 -18.15 -2.64
C LYS A 94 -5.79 -16.67 -2.71
N GLY A 95 -6.91 -16.35 -3.32
CA GLY A 95 -7.35 -14.95 -3.47
C GLY A 95 -6.60 -14.22 -4.59
N SER A 96 -6.39 -12.94 -4.41
CA SER A 96 -5.65 -12.11 -5.36
C SER A 96 -4.24 -11.84 -4.85
N LEU A 97 -3.25 -12.03 -5.70
CA LEU A 97 -1.88 -11.61 -5.44
C LEU A 97 -1.74 -10.17 -5.94
N VAL A 98 -1.56 -9.24 -5.03
CA VAL A 98 -1.40 -7.83 -5.37
C VAL A 98 0.08 -7.55 -5.58
N LEU A 99 0.49 -7.16 -6.78
CA LEU A 99 1.89 -6.85 -7.11
C LEU A 99 2.19 -5.37 -6.95
N SER A 100 3.46 -5.02 -6.68
CA SER A 100 3.88 -3.61 -6.65
C SER A 100 3.71 -2.93 -8.01
N SER A 101 3.61 -1.60 -8.02
CA SER A 101 3.50 -0.80 -9.25
C SER A 101 4.69 -0.92 -10.19
N ASP A 102 5.83 -1.45 -9.71
CA ASP A 102 7.00 -1.73 -10.54
C ASP A 102 6.73 -2.87 -11.55
N VAL A 103 5.69 -3.68 -11.29
CA VAL A 103 5.19 -4.69 -12.22
C VAL A 103 4.10 -4.07 -13.10
N ASN A 104 4.50 -3.28 -14.08
CA ASN A 104 3.60 -2.62 -15.04
C ASN A 104 3.35 -3.44 -16.32
N ASP A 105 4.08 -4.54 -16.54
CA ASP A 105 3.89 -5.49 -17.63
C ASP A 105 3.45 -6.84 -17.08
N VAL A 106 2.16 -7.12 -17.20
CA VAL A 106 1.54 -8.35 -16.66
C VAL A 106 1.35 -9.44 -17.71
N ARG A 107 1.87 -9.26 -18.94
CA ARG A 107 1.73 -10.24 -20.03
C ARG A 107 2.25 -11.62 -19.64
N ALA A 108 3.39 -11.69 -18.96
CA ALA A 108 3.97 -12.94 -18.48
C ALA A 108 2.98 -13.74 -17.60
N PHE A 109 2.28 -13.06 -16.72
CA PHE A 109 1.28 -13.69 -15.84
C PHE A 109 0.01 -14.05 -16.59
N THR A 110 -0.49 -13.19 -17.50
CA THR A 110 -1.70 -13.51 -18.27
C THR A 110 -1.49 -14.64 -19.25
N TRP A 111 -0.31 -14.77 -19.83
CA TRP A 111 0.07 -15.92 -20.64
C TRP A 111 0.27 -17.18 -19.81
N GLY A 112 0.72 -17.05 -18.56
CA GLY A 112 0.83 -18.12 -17.57
C GLY A 112 -0.48 -18.49 -16.86
N GLY A 113 -1.64 -18.10 -17.40
CA GLY A 113 -2.94 -18.54 -16.87
C GLY A 113 -3.51 -17.73 -15.71
N PHE A 114 -3.03 -16.50 -15.48
CA PHE A 114 -3.60 -15.56 -14.51
C PHE A 114 -4.52 -14.53 -15.16
N SER A 115 -5.57 -14.13 -14.49
CA SER A 115 -6.29 -12.90 -14.79
C SER A 115 -5.63 -11.75 -14.01
N ALA A 116 -5.46 -10.59 -14.66
CA ALA A 116 -4.91 -9.39 -14.07
C ALA A 116 -5.98 -8.30 -14.02
N THR A 117 -6.31 -7.84 -12.82
CA THR A 117 -7.25 -6.71 -12.62
C THR A 117 -6.45 -5.47 -12.25
N PRO A 118 -6.57 -4.37 -13.00
CA PRO A 118 -5.93 -3.11 -12.63
C PRO A 118 -6.57 -2.55 -11.37
N ILE A 119 -5.74 -2.09 -10.46
CA ILE A 119 -6.10 -1.34 -9.27
C ILE A 119 -5.19 -0.12 -9.18
N TYR A 120 -5.58 0.89 -8.41
CA TYR A 120 -4.99 2.21 -8.52
C TYR A 120 -4.57 2.77 -7.16
N THR A 121 -3.53 3.61 -7.19
CA THR A 121 -3.16 4.53 -6.12
C THR A 121 -2.76 5.88 -6.69
N TYR A 122 -2.48 6.86 -5.83
CA TYR A 122 -1.87 8.14 -6.23
C TYR A 122 -0.50 8.28 -5.57
N TYR A 123 0.51 8.63 -6.37
CA TYR A 123 1.82 9.05 -5.90
C TYR A 123 1.90 10.57 -5.96
N LEU A 124 2.19 11.19 -4.82
CA LEU A 124 2.47 12.62 -4.75
C LEU A 124 3.98 12.86 -4.74
N ASP A 125 4.41 13.83 -5.52
CA ASP A 125 5.70 14.48 -5.34
C ASP A 125 5.65 15.36 -4.08
N ILE A 126 6.25 14.87 -2.99
CA ILE A 126 6.23 15.55 -1.69
C ILE A 126 6.84 16.94 -1.77
N GLN A 127 7.86 17.14 -2.62
CA GLN A 127 8.59 18.41 -2.72
C GLN A 127 7.78 19.48 -3.44
N ASN A 128 6.87 19.08 -4.33
CA ASN A 128 6.13 19.99 -5.21
C ASN A 128 4.60 19.92 -5.06
N TYR A 129 4.07 19.19 -4.08
CA TYR A 129 2.63 18.91 -3.98
C TYR A 129 1.76 20.17 -3.96
N LYS A 130 2.20 21.27 -3.33
CA LYS A 130 1.45 22.54 -3.27
C LYS A 130 1.20 23.16 -4.65
N LYS A 131 2.07 22.87 -5.62
CA LYS A 131 1.94 23.35 -7.00
C LYS A 131 0.81 22.64 -7.74
N TYR A 132 0.56 21.37 -7.42
CA TYR A 132 -0.36 20.50 -8.13
C TYR A 132 -1.68 20.27 -7.39
N ALA A 133 -1.72 20.49 -6.08
CA ALA A 133 -2.94 20.32 -5.28
C ALA A 133 -4.04 21.32 -5.65
N ASP A 134 -5.27 20.84 -5.66
CA ASP A 134 -6.46 21.72 -5.83
C ASP A 134 -6.47 22.77 -4.71
N ARG A 135 -6.69 24.04 -5.06
CA ARG A 135 -6.75 25.14 -4.10
C ARG A 135 -7.79 24.92 -3.00
N ARG A 136 -8.86 24.18 -3.29
CA ARG A 136 -9.89 23.83 -2.30
C ARG A 136 -9.35 22.94 -1.20
N VAL A 137 -8.46 21.99 -1.53
CA VAL A 137 -7.81 21.11 -0.56
C VAL A 137 -6.97 21.92 0.40
N LEU A 138 -6.13 22.82 -0.12
CA LEU A 138 -5.27 23.69 0.69
C LEU A 138 -6.10 24.66 1.55
N LYS A 139 -7.20 25.21 0.97
CA LYS A 139 -8.14 26.05 1.74
C LYS A 139 -8.81 25.29 2.89
N HIS A 140 -9.18 24.01 2.67
CA HIS A 140 -9.76 23.16 3.72
C HIS A 140 -8.73 22.83 4.80
N ALA A 141 -7.48 22.56 4.44
CA ALA A 141 -6.40 22.35 5.40
C ALA A 141 -6.18 23.61 6.26
N GLY A 142 -6.07 24.78 5.63
CA GLY A 142 -5.94 26.06 6.34
C GLY A 142 -7.11 26.40 7.27
N LYS A 143 -8.35 25.94 6.94
CA LYS A 143 -9.50 26.10 7.83
C LYS A 143 -9.32 25.33 9.14
N ALA A 144 -8.77 24.11 9.09
CA ALA A 144 -8.47 23.32 10.28
C ALA A 144 -7.32 23.96 11.08
N GLU A 145 -6.27 24.43 10.41
CA GLU A 145 -5.17 25.14 11.05
C GLU A 145 -5.65 26.37 11.85
N ASN A 146 -6.52 27.20 11.26
CA ASN A 146 -7.11 28.36 11.92
C ASN A 146 -8.00 28.02 13.11
N LYS A 147 -8.49 26.77 13.21
CA LYS A 147 -9.23 26.25 14.36
C LYS A 147 -8.31 25.67 15.45
N GLY A 148 -6.99 25.76 15.30
CA GLY A 148 -6.03 25.30 16.28
C GLY A 148 -5.78 23.79 16.27
N TYR A 149 -6.10 23.08 15.18
CA TYR A 149 -5.70 21.67 15.05
C TYR A 149 -4.19 21.57 14.85
N TYR A 150 -3.59 20.52 15.40
CA TYR A 150 -2.19 20.20 15.22
C TYR A 150 -1.96 18.69 15.13
N ILE A 151 -0.80 18.28 14.61
CA ILE A 151 -0.41 16.86 14.54
C ILE A 151 0.67 16.58 15.58
N GLU A 152 0.64 15.36 16.11
CA GLU A 152 1.61 14.87 17.09
C GLU A 152 1.97 13.43 16.79
N ARG A 153 3.26 13.12 16.81
CA ARG A 153 3.72 11.72 16.68
C ARG A 153 3.40 10.94 17.96
N THR A 154 3.02 9.68 17.82
CA THR A 154 2.54 8.88 18.96
C THR A 154 2.96 7.42 18.87
N GLN A 155 3.01 6.77 20.01
CA GLN A 155 3.09 5.31 20.20
C GLN A 155 1.92 4.79 21.06
N ASP A 156 0.90 5.59 21.29
CA ASP A 156 -0.34 5.12 21.93
C ASP A 156 -1.19 4.36 20.92
N PHE A 157 -0.87 3.09 20.73
CA PHE A 157 -1.54 2.23 19.76
C PHE A 157 -3.01 1.96 20.09
N ASN A 158 -3.42 2.07 21.36
CA ASN A 158 -4.81 1.94 21.75
C ASN A 158 -5.65 3.10 21.21
N LEU A 159 -5.19 4.33 21.36
CA LEU A 159 -5.86 5.50 20.80
C LEU A 159 -5.76 5.55 19.27
N VAL A 160 -4.66 5.06 18.68
CA VAL A 160 -4.55 4.90 17.22
C VAL A 160 -5.63 3.95 16.72
N GLN A 161 -5.75 2.75 17.28
CA GLN A 161 -6.78 1.78 16.91
C GLN A 161 -8.19 2.37 17.06
N LYS A 162 -8.49 3.00 18.20
CA LYS A 162 -9.79 3.65 18.45
C LYS A 162 -10.13 4.66 17.35
N SER A 163 -9.16 5.47 16.92
CA SER A 163 -9.34 6.44 15.83
C SER A 163 -9.58 5.76 14.48
N LEU A 164 -8.88 4.65 14.18
CA LEU A 164 -9.09 3.87 12.96
C LEU A 164 -10.49 3.25 12.93
N MET A 165 -10.97 2.68 14.04
CA MET A 165 -12.30 2.07 14.16
C MET A 165 -13.43 3.06 13.87
N ALA A 166 -13.30 4.32 14.22
CA ALA A 166 -14.29 5.35 13.89
C ALA A 166 -14.52 5.50 12.38
N SER A 167 -13.49 5.26 11.56
CA SER A 167 -13.63 5.26 10.10
C SER A 167 -14.13 3.92 9.54
N GLU A 168 -13.83 2.80 10.20
CA GLU A 168 -14.33 1.47 9.83
C GLU A 168 -15.85 1.40 9.90
N GLN A 169 -16.40 1.77 11.06
CA GLN A 169 -17.85 1.77 11.29
C GLN A 169 -18.62 2.59 10.26
N ARG A 170 -18.05 3.76 9.88
CA ARG A 170 -18.67 4.64 8.89
C ARG A 170 -18.61 4.09 7.46
N LYS A 171 -17.56 3.37 7.11
CA LYS A 171 -17.29 2.94 5.72
C LYS A 171 -17.54 1.46 5.46
N GLY A 172 -17.89 0.69 6.51
CA GLY A 172 -18.21 -0.74 6.40
C GLY A 172 -17.02 -1.63 6.03
N PHE A 173 -15.81 -1.28 6.46
CA PHE A 173 -14.62 -2.13 6.29
C PHE A 173 -13.86 -2.27 7.60
N SER A 174 -12.90 -3.19 7.71
CA SER A 174 -12.01 -3.33 8.85
C SER A 174 -10.56 -3.08 8.45
N HIS A 175 -9.82 -2.37 9.32
CA HIS A 175 -8.36 -2.28 9.23
C HIS A 175 -7.69 -3.61 9.62
N ALA A 176 -8.43 -4.50 10.29
CA ALA A 176 -8.01 -5.86 10.67
C ALA A 176 -6.73 -5.95 11.52
N VAL A 177 -6.11 -4.83 11.87
CA VAL A 177 -4.94 -4.76 12.76
C VAL A 177 -5.38 -3.99 14.01
N ASP A 178 -5.33 -4.65 15.16
CA ASP A 178 -5.67 -4.07 16.46
C ASP A 178 -4.47 -3.36 17.12
N ALA A 179 -4.63 -2.89 18.35
CA ALA A 179 -3.58 -2.19 19.07
C ALA A 179 -2.38 -3.09 19.36
N GLU A 180 -2.60 -4.36 19.68
CA GLU A 180 -1.52 -5.32 19.90
C GLU A 180 -0.77 -5.61 18.61
N GLY A 181 -1.47 -5.71 17.49
CA GLY A 181 -0.85 -5.84 16.17
C GLY A 181 -0.03 -4.60 15.79
N LEU A 182 -0.49 -3.39 16.07
CA LEU A 182 0.28 -2.16 15.86
C LEU A 182 1.52 -2.10 16.74
N LYS A 183 1.40 -2.53 18.01
CA LYS A 183 2.52 -2.61 18.94
C LYS A 183 3.56 -3.62 18.47
N LEU A 184 3.13 -4.82 18.09
CA LEU A 184 4.00 -5.86 17.53
C LEU A 184 4.71 -5.37 16.26
N LEU A 185 4.00 -4.69 15.37
CA LEU A 185 4.58 -4.12 14.16
C LEU A 185 5.65 -3.07 14.49
N ASN A 186 5.40 -2.22 15.50
CA ASN A 186 6.38 -1.24 15.97
C ASN A 186 7.60 -1.90 16.63
N GLU A 187 7.43 -2.98 17.35
CA GLU A 187 8.54 -3.75 17.94
C GLU A 187 9.45 -4.34 16.85
N TYR A 188 8.88 -4.80 15.74
CA TYR A 188 9.65 -5.42 14.65
C TYR A 188 10.24 -4.42 13.66
N MET A 189 9.54 -3.34 13.35
CA MET A 189 9.99 -2.33 12.39
C MET A 189 10.73 -1.15 13.01
N SER A 190 10.61 -0.95 14.31
CA SER A 190 10.97 0.25 15.06
C SER A 190 10.17 1.50 14.65
N SER A 191 10.26 2.52 15.50
CA SER A 191 9.67 3.84 15.20
C SER A 191 10.36 4.59 14.07
N ASP A 192 11.44 4.07 13.50
CA ASP A 192 12.11 4.68 12.34
C ASP A 192 11.41 4.33 11.02
N TYR A 193 10.62 3.25 11.00
CA TYR A 193 9.91 2.76 9.81
C TYR A 193 8.40 2.75 9.97
N LEU A 194 7.87 2.67 11.20
CA LEU A 194 6.44 2.79 11.50
C LEU A 194 6.17 4.12 12.19
N HIS A 195 5.44 5.00 11.52
CA HIS A 195 5.11 6.31 12.02
C HIS A 195 3.61 6.41 12.29
N CYS A 196 3.22 6.66 13.53
CA CYS A 196 1.84 6.95 13.90
C CYS A 196 1.71 8.42 14.32
N TYR A 197 0.67 9.09 13.83
CA TYR A 197 0.39 10.48 14.17
C TYR A 197 -1.06 10.61 14.59
N PHE A 198 -1.30 11.44 15.61
CA PHE A 198 -2.61 12.00 15.92
C PHE A 198 -2.80 13.34 15.24
N VAL A 199 -4.05 13.67 14.95
CA VAL A 199 -4.50 15.04 14.82
C VAL A 199 -5.33 15.37 16.05
N LYS A 200 -4.97 16.47 16.74
CA LYS A 200 -5.62 16.94 17.97
C LYS A 200 -6.22 18.32 17.74
N ASN A 201 -7.28 18.62 18.49
CA ASN A 201 -7.86 19.97 18.55
C ASN A 201 -7.14 20.85 19.59
N SER A 202 -7.56 22.11 19.73
CA SER A 202 -7.01 23.07 20.69
C SER A 202 -7.21 22.68 22.17
N MET A 203 -8.12 21.74 22.45
CA MET A 203 -8.34 21.16 23.78
C MET A 203 -7.52 19.87 24.02
N HIS A 204 -6.57 19.58 23.12
CA HIS A 204 -5.72 18.37 23.14
C HIS A 204 -6.48 17.04 22.94
N GLU A 205 -7.73 17.08 22.51
CA GLU A 205 -8.50 15.87 22.23
C GLU A 205 -8.08 15.27 20.90
N VAL A 206 -7.98 13.92 20.83
CA VAL A 206 -7.62 13.19 19.61
C VAL A 206 -8.83 13.12 18.69
N MET A 207 -8.72 13.76 17.53
CA MET A 207 -9.73 13.82 16.47
C MET A 207 -9.48 12.84 15.32
N GLY A 208 -8.37 12.14 15.35
CA GLY A 208 -8.03 11.12 14.35
C GLY A 208 -6.60 10.67 14.44
N ALA A 209 -6.29 9.62 13.69
CA ALA A 209 -4.95 9.06 13.58
C ALA A 209 -4.61 8.66 12.14
N ARG A 210 -3.33 8.62 11.85
CA ARG A 210 -2.78 8.07 10.61
C ARG A 210 -1.56 7.22 10.92
N VAL A 211 -1.48 6.07 10.24
CA VAL A 211 -0.36 5.15 10.31
C VAL A 211 0.34 5.15 8.97
N LEU A 212 1.64 5.37 8.99
CA LEU A 212 2.50 5.45 7.81
C LEU A 212 3.64 4.44 7.93
N ILE A 213 4.04 3.89 6.79
CA ILE A 213 5.21 3.02 6.69
C ILE A 213 6.21 3.74 5.78
N VAL A 214 7.46 3.85 6.21
CA VAL A 214 8.49 4.57 5.47
C VAL A 214 9.66 3.66 5.10
N ASP A 215 10.38 3.99 4.03
CA ASP A 215 11.53 3.22 3.55
C ASP A 215 12.89 3.74 4.05
N GLY A 216 12.87 4.76 4.91
CA GLY A 216 14.07 5.37 5.46
C GLY A 216 14.67 6.47 4.58
N GLY A 217 13.90 7.11 3.69
CA GLY A 217 14.36 8.34 3.05
C GLY A 217 13.83 8.68 1.66
N ASN A 218 12.98 7.85 1.06
CA ASN A 218 12.44 8.14 -0.27
C ASN A 218 10.92 8.11 -0.33
N LYS A 219 10.29 7.08 0.23
CA LYS A 219 8.86 6.79 0.05
C LYS A 219 8.13 6.67 1.38
N VAL A 220 6.94 7.26 1.43
CA VAL A 220 6.00 7.18 2.54
C VAL A 220 4.74 6.48 2.06
N LEU A 221 4.37 5.36 2.67
CA LEU A 221 3.10 4.68 2.43
C LEU A 221 2.06 5.14 3.45
N ALA A 222 0.97 5.75 3.02
CA ALA A 222 -0.15 6.13 3.87
C ALA A 222 -1.05 4.91 4.15
N TRP A 223 -0.59 4.04 5.02
CA TRP A 223 -1.14 2.70 5.20
C TRP A 223 -2.55 2.67 5.79
N SER A 224 -2.81 3.46 6.82
CA SER A 224 -4.13 3.51 7.46
C SER A 224 -4.45 4.91 7.98
N ALA A 225 -5.74 5.27 7.99
CA ALA A 225 -6.19 6.55 8.53
C ALA A 225 -7.63 6.47 9.05
N GLY A 226 -7.86 7.09 10.19
CA GLY A 226 -9.19 7.29 10.76
C GLY A 226 -9.34 8.71 11.28
N ILE A 227 -10.43 9.39 10.89
CA ILE A 227 -10.77 10.74 11.34
C ILE A 227 -12.19 10.71 11.86
N ASP A 228 -12.41 11.33 13.02
CA ASP A 228 -13.74 11.49 13.62
C ASP A 228 -14.69 12.20 12.65
N SER A 229 -15.91 11.70 12.54
CA SER A 229 -16.91 12.25 11.62
C SER A 229 -17.32 13.67 11.94
N SER A 230 -17.31 14.05 13.21
CA SER A 230 -17.70 15.38 13.69
C SER A 230 -16.84 16.51 13.12
N VAL A 231 -15.56 16.21 12.86
CA VAL A 231 -14.56 17.22 12.41
C VAL A 231 -14.23 17.17 10.92
N LEU A 232 -14.86 16.27 10.15
CA LEU A 232 -14.59 16.16 8.70
C LEU A 232 -14.87 17.47 7.94
N LYS A 233 -15.94 18.19 8.31
CA LYS A 233 -16.32 19.47 7.69
C LYS A 233 -15.32 20.60 7.99
N ASP A 234 -14.48 20.43 8.99
CA ASP A 234 -13.43 21.36 9.36
C ASP A 234 -12.17 21.24 8.50
N GLY A 235 -12.12 20.21 7.67
CA GLY A 235 -10.97 19.98 6.80
C GLY A 235 -9.81 19.22 7.47
N VAL A 236 -10.04 18.62 8.63
CA VAL A 236 -9.02 17.98 9.47
C VAL A 236 -8.25 16.88 8.73
N ASN A 237 -8.93 16.11 7.86
CA ASN A 237 -8.25 15.10 7.05
C ASN A 237 -7.24 15.73 6.07
N HIS A 238 -7.60 16.85 5.42
CA HIS A 238 -6.70 17.56 4.50
C HIS A 238 -5.55 18.22 5.28
N PHE A 239 -5.84 18.83 6.41
CA PHE A 239 -4.85 19.41 7.29
C PHE A 239 -3.79 18.37 7.71
N MET A 240 -4.23 17.19 8.15
CA MET A 240 -3.32 16.13 8.57
C MET A 240 -2.42 15.67 7.41
N VAL A 241 -2.97 15.52 6.19
CA VAL A 241 -2.17 15.18 5.00
C VAL A 241 -1.16 16.29 4.68
N GLU A 242 -1.58 17.56 4.68
CA GLU A 242 -0.69 18.71 4.41
C GLU A 242 0.48 18.78 5.40
N LYS A 243 0.19 18.68 6.70
CA LYS A 243 1.25 18.73 7.72
C LYS A 243 2.22 17.56 7.63
N LEU A 244 1.74 16.37 7.26
CA LEU A 244 2.62 15.21 7.01
C LEU A 244 3.46 15.42 5.76
N LEU A 245 2.91 15.94 4.67
CA LEU A 245 3.68 16.26 3.47
C LEU A 245 4.76 17.30 3.76
N ASP A 246 4.42 18.38 4.49
CA ASP A 246 5.39 19.40 4.90
C ASP A 246 6.50 18.82 5.81
N HIS A 247 6.13 17.89 6.70
CA HIS A 247 7.10 17.21 7.57
C HIS A 247 8.07 16.34 6.76
N TYR A 248 7.55 15.45 5.91
CA TYR A 248 8.39 14.55 5.10
C TYR A 248 9.17 15.28 4.00
N ALA A 249 8.67 16.44 3.52
CA ALA A 249 9.44 17.29 2.61
C ALA A 249 10.73 17.81 3.28
N LYS A 250 10.65 18.22 4.54
CA LYS A 250 11.81 18.67 5.33
C LYS A 250 12.80 17.54 5.61
N GLU A 251 12.31 16.30 5.76
CA GLU A 251 13.15 15.13 5.95
C GLU A 251 13.73 14.57 4.63
N GLY A 252 13.39 15.18 3.48
CA GLY A 252 13.96 14.83 2.18
C GLY A 252 13.26 13.69 1.45
N TYR A 253 12.11 13.20 1.94
CA TYR A 253 11.30 12.21 1.23
C TYR A 253 10.75 12.80 -0.07
N LYS A 254 10.54 11.92 -1.07
CA LYS A 254 10.13 12.33 -2.42
C LYS A 254 8.73 11.92 -2.77
N ILE A 255 8.33 10.71 -2.40
CA ILE A 255 7.07 10.10 -2.82
C ILE A 255 6.17 9.82 -1.62
N PHE A 256 4.92 10.31 -1.69
CA PHE A 256 3.85 9.92 -0.77
C PHE A 256 2.84 9.07 -1.52
N ASP A 257 2.79 7.78 -1.18
CA ASP A 257 1.83 6.83 -1.75
C ASP A 257 0.58 6.78 -0.86
N PHE A 258 -0.54 7.14 -1.42
CA PHE A 258 -1.82 7.10 -0.71
C PHE A 258 -2.36 5.69 -0.45
N VAL A 259 -1.75 4.66 -0.97
CA VAL A 259 -2.12 3.24 -0.80
C VAL A 259 -3.61 2.99 -1.12
N GLY A 260 -3.88 2.76 -2.40
CA GLY A 260 -5.21 2.42 -2.92
C GLY A 260 -6.12 3.61 -3.22
N ALA A 261 -6.70 3.61 -4.42
CA ALA A 261 -7.63 4.62 -4.91
C ALA A 261 -8.79 3.96 -5.69
N ASN A 262 -9.32 2.85 -5.15
CA ASN A 262 -10.29 2.01 -5.86
C ASN A 262 -11.75 2.24 -5.41
N ILE A 263 -11.98 3.14 -4.45
CA ILE A 263 -13.29 3.52 -3.94
C ILE A 263 -13.57 4.96 -4.37
N PRO A 264 -14.62 5.27 -5.15
CA PRO A 264 -14.80 6.56 -5.80
C PRO A 264 -14.65 7.80 -4.88
N PRO A 265 -15.29 7.89 -3.70
CA PRO A 265 -15.11 9.06 -2.83
C PRO A 265 -13.68 9.18 -2.26
N VAL A 266 -13.00 8.06 -2.06
CA VAL A 266 -11.62 8.03 -1.57
C VAL A 266 -10.65 8.43 -2.69
N ALA A 267 -10.89 7.93 -3.91
CA ALA A 267 -10.12 8.31 -5.09
C ALA A 267 -10.20 9.81 -5.35
N ALA A 268 -11.41 10.39 -5.40
CA ALA A 268 -11.60 11.81 -5.61
C ALA A 268 -10.88 12.69 -4.56
N MET A 269 -10.89 12.27 -3.29
CA MET A 269 -10.15 12.98 -2.22
C MET A 269 -8.63 12.92 -2.44
N LYS A 270 -8.09 11.78 -2.91
CA LYS A 270 -6.67 11.60 -3.18
C LYS A 270 -6.23 12.31 -4.46
N GLU A 271 -7.05 12.24 -5.50
CA GLU A 271 -6.86 12.94 -6.78
C GLU A 271 -6.69 14.45 -6.58
N ALA A 272 -7.50 15.04 -5.70
CA ALA A 272 -7.48 16.47 -5.42
C ALA A 272 -6.13 16.99 -4.86
N TRP A 273 -5.24 16.11 -4.45
CA TRP A 273 -3.86 16.44 -4.08
C TRP A 273 -2.91 16.57 -5.27
N GLY A 274 -3.38 16.30 -6.51
CA GLY A 274 -2.59 16.49 -7.72
C GLY A 274 -1.49 15.47 -7.95
N GLY A 275 -1.63 14.28 -7.36
CA GLY A 275 -0.69 13.18 -7.56
C GLY A 275 -0.86 12.48 -8.90
N GLU A 276 0.17 11.74 -9.30
CA GLU A 276 0.12 10.84 -10.46
C GLU A 276 -0.73 9.62 -10.14
N LEU A 277 -1.68 9.30 -11.03
CA LEU A 277 -2.43 8.04 -10.94
C LEU A 277 -1.53 6.88 -11.36
N VAL A 278 -1.26 5.98 -10.41
CA VAL A 278 -0.39 4.82 -10.62
C VAL A 278 -1.22 3.55 -10.63
N THR A 279 -1.04 2.75 -11.67
CA THR A 279 -1.66 1.44 -11.83
C THR A 279 -0.77 0.35 -11.25
N TYR A 280 -1.35 -0.57 -10.52
CA TYR A 280 -0.77 -1.84 -10.12
C TYR A 280 -1.80 -2.96 -10.34
N TYR A 281 -1.44 -4.21 -10.13
CA TYR A 281 -2.30 -5.32 -10.59
C TYR A 281 -2.56 -6.31 -9.47
N ALA A 282 -3.82 -6.72 -9.37
CA ALA A 282 -4.25 -7.87 -8.60
C ALA A 282 -4.35 -9.08 -9.54
N LEU A 283 -3.47 -10.04 -9.36
CA LEU A 283 -3.46 -11.29 -10.12
C LEU A 283 -4.35 -12.33 -9.44
N ARG A 284 -5.08 -13.10 -10.24
CA ARG A 284 -5.84 -14.26 -9.77
C ARG A 284 -5.56 -15.43 -10.67
N GLN A 285 -5.13 -16.56 -10.09
CA GLN A 285 -4.92 -17.79 -10.83
C GLN A 285 -6.25 -18.31 -11.39
N ASN A 286 -6.30 -18.61 -12.67
CA ASN A 286 -7.47 -19.15 -13.37
C ASN A 286 -7.59 -20.65 -13.09
N SER A 287 -8.27 -21.02 -12.02
CA SER A 287 -8.69 -22.39 -11.77
C SER A 287 -10.15 -22.58 -12.17
N LEU A 288 -10.58 -23.81 -12.45
CA LEU A 288 -12.00 -24.12 -12.70
C LEU A 288 -12.91 -23.58 -11.59
N ARG A 289 -12.46 -23.64 -10.32
CA ARG A 289 -13.15 -23.07 -9.18
C ARG A 289 -13.30 -21.56 -9.29
N ASN A 290 -12.26 -20.85 -9.73
CA ASN A 290 -12.28 -19.39 -9.92
C ASN A 290 -13.17 -18.98 -11.09
N LEU A 291 -13.25 -19.78 -12.16
CA LEU A 291 -14.17 -19.57 -13.26
C LEU A 291 -15.64 -19.66 -12.80
N ILE A 292 -15.98 -20.63 -11.95
CA ILE A 292 -17.33 -20.78 -11.38
C ILE A 292 -17.67 -19.59 -10.47
N ILE A 293 -16.74 -19.16 -9.61
CA ILE A 293 -16.96 -18.00 -8.71
C ILE A 293 -17.12 -16.71 -9.52
N ASN A 294 -16.34 -16.51 -10.57
CA ASN A 294 -16.44 -15.35 -11.43
C ASN A 294 -17.76 -15.32 -12.20
N SER A 295 -18.20 -16.46 -12.71
CA SER A 295 -19.51 -16.60 -13.35
C SER A 295 -20.65 -16.31 -12.37
N TYR A 296 -20.60 -16.85 -11.15
CA TYR A 296 -21.59 -16.58 -10.12
C TYR A 296 -21.66 -15.09 -9.73
N ASN A 297 -20.51 -14.43 -9.54
CA ASN A 297 -20.43 -13.01 -9.23
C ASN A 297 -20.90 -12.12 -10.40
N PHE A 298 -20.64 -12.53 -11.63
CA PHE A 298 -21.16 -11.89 -12.84
C PHE A 298 -22.68 -11.92 -12.86
N PHE A 299 -23.29 -13.09 -12.70
CA PHE A 299 -24.74 -13.22 -12.68
C PHE A 299 -25.40 -12.51 -11.49
N LYS A 300 -24.72 -12.42 -10.32
CA LYS A 300 -25.24 -11.69 -9.16
C LYS A 300 -25.30 -10.17 -9.40
N LYS A 301 -24.39 -9.62 -10.23
CA LYS A 301 -24.40 -8.18 -10.58
C LYS A 301 -25.55 -7.81 -11.54
N PHE A 302 -26.11 -8.77 -12.27
CA PHE A 302 -27.22 -8.54 -13.21
C PHE A 302 -28.59 -8.98 -12.65
N LYS A 303 -28.65 -9.48 -11.40
CA LYS A 303 -29.93 -9.62 -10.67
C LYS A 303 -30.17 -8.32 -9.91
N VAL A 304 -30.72 -7.34 -10.60
CA VAL A 304 -31.48 -6.22 -10.06
C VAL A 304 -32.95 -6.53 -10.22
#